data_92513390519dfcca7b7c81a0390ae8e3
#
_entry.id   92513390519dfcca7b7c81a0390ae8e3
#
_cell.length_a   1.000
_cell.length_b   1.000
_cell.length_c   1.000
_cell.angle_alpha   90.00
_cell.angle_beta   90.00
_cell.angle_gamma   90.00
#
_symmetry.space_group_name_H-M   'P 1'
#
loop_
_entity.id
_entity.type
_entity.pdbx_description
1 polymer ?
#
loop_
_entity_poly.entity_id
_entity_poly.type
_entity_poly.pdbx_seq_one_letter_code
_entity_poly.pdbx_strand_id
1 'polypeptide(L)'
;MILKDACTPDVVCCSGRTQVLEAARIMRNKHVGDLVVVDDPEDQRIPLGIVTDRDIVVNVLGKGLDPSTTSLASLMHTPVVIAHESEDTAQLIERMRTHGVRRVPVVNQDGAVIGIMTLDDLLRILVAEVSALFEITDKGQKREQHLRR
;
A
#
# COMPACT_ATOMS: atom_id res chain seq x y z
N MET A 1 13.88 8.48 1.92
CA MET A 1 13.54 7.39 2.88
C MET A 1 13.42 6.10 2.09
N ILE A 2 14.05 5.02 2.57
CA ILE A 2 14.02 3.71 1.92
C ILE A 2 12.70 3.01 2.24
N LEU A 3 12.11 2.32 1.27
CA LEU A 3 10.78 1.73 1.41
C LEU A 3 10.69 0.66 2.48
N LYS A 4 11.77 -0.09 2.71
CA LYS A 4 11.85 -1.06 3.81
C LYS A 4 11.49 -0.48 5.18
N ASP A 5 11.90 0.76 5.43
CA ASP A 5 11.69 1.44 6.72
C ASP A 5 10.39 2.24 6.75
N ALA A 6 9.79 2.48 5.60
CA ALA A 6 8.64 3.35 5.42
C ALA A 6 7.32 2.60 5.22
N CYS A 7 7.36 1.37 4.67
CA CYS A 7 6.15 0.62 4.33
C CYS A 7 5.46 0.04 5.57
N THR A 8 4.15 -0.15 5.44
CA THR A 8 3.35 -0.85 6.46
C THR A 8 3.58 -2.35 6.32
N PRO A 9 4.09 -3.04 7.37
CA PRO A 9 4.45 -4.45 7.29
C PRO A 9 3.25 -5.40 7.38
N ASP A 10 2.15 -4.96 8.00
CA ASP A 10 0.95 -5.79 8.22
C ASP A 10 0.09 -5.88 6.96
N VAL A 11 0.62 -6.51 5.93
CA VAL A 11 -0.08 -6.72 4.66
C VAL A 11 -0.97 -7.95 4.76
N VAL A 12 -2.25 -7.78 4.44
CA VAL A 12 -3.17 -8.91 4.35
C VAL A 12 -3.08 -9.52 2.95
N CYS A 13 -2.57 -10.74 2.88
CA CYS A 13 -2.42 -11.49 1.65
C CYS A 13 -3.46 -12.61 1.55
N CYS A 14 -3.94 -12.87 0.34
CA CYS A 14 -4.88 -13.92 0.03
C CYS A 14 -4.46 -14.66 -1.23
N SER A 15 -4.92 -15.90 -1.39
CA SER A 15 -4.84 -16.63 -2.65
C SER A 15 -5.85 -16.07 -3.66
N GLY A 16 -5.53 -16.15 -4.94
CA GLY A 16 -6.48 -15.82 -6.02
C GLY A 16 -7.73 -16.71 -6.04
N ARG A 17 -7.69 -17.88 -5.41
CA ARG A 17 -8.84 -18.79 -5.25
C ARG A 17 -9.82 -18.35 -4.17
N THR A 18 -9.43 -17.42 -3.29
CA THR A 18 -10.31 -16.87 -2.26
C THR A 18 -11.54 -16.26 -2.92
N GLN A 19 -12.72 -16.60 -2.41
CA GLN A 19 -13.97 -16.04 -2.91
C GLN A 19 -14.21 -14.63 -2.36
N VAL A 20 -14.89 -13.82 -3.12
CA VAL A 20 -15.17 -12.42 -2.78
C VAL A 20 -15.87 -12.26 -1.44
N LEU A 21 -16.82 -13.15 -1.10
CA LEU A 21 -17.50 -13.10 0.18
C LEU A 21 -16.53 -13.29 1.35
N GLU A 22 -15.60 -14.22 1.24
CA GLU A 22 -14.55 -14.42 2.24
C GLU A 22 -13.59 -13.24 2.30
N ALA A 23 -13.20 -12.70 1.17
CA ALA A 23 -12.37 -11.49 1.09
C ALA A 23 -13.03 -10.30 1.80
N ALA A 24 -14.32 -10.10 1.60
CA ALA A 24 -15.09 -9.05 2.30
C ALA A 24 -15.11 -9.25 3.82
N ARG A 25 -15.22 -10.49 4.29
CA ARG A 25 -15.11 -10.82 5.73
C ARG A 25 -13.72 -10.53 6.29
N ILE A 26 -12.68 -10.88 5.54
CA ILE A 26 -11.28 -10.57 5.92
C ILE A 26 -11.08 -9.05 6.02
N MET A 27 -11.52 -8.29 5.04
CA MET A 27 -11.44 -6.83 5.05
C MET A 27 -12.17 -6.25 6.27
N ARG A 28 -13.35 -6.74 6.58
CA ARG A 28 -14.13 -6.32 7.75
C ARG A 28 -13.41 -6.63 9.06
N ASN A 29 -12.90 -7.85 9.21
CA ASN A 29 -12.27 -8.31 10.45
C ASN A 29 -10.89 -7.68 10.70
N LYS A 30 -10.15 -7.43 9.62
CA LYS A 30 -8.81 -6.82 9.67
C LYS A 30 -8.83 -5.30 9.57
N HIS A 31 -9.98 -4.68 9.32
CA HIS A 31 -10.13 -3.24 9.12
C HIS A 31 -9.25 -2.70 7.98
N VAL A 32 -9.20 -3.42 6.87
CA VAL A 32 -8.45 -3.04 5.68
C VAL A 32 -9.38 -2.89 4.48
N GLY A 33 -9.03 -2.00 3.55
CA GLY A 33 -9.78 -1.76 2.31
C GLY A 33 -9.15 -2.42 1.08
N ASP A 34 -8.10 -3.20 1.25
CA ASP A 34 -7.41 -3.90 0.17
C ASP A 34 -6.80 -5.22 0.64
N LEU A 35 -6.62 -6.12 -0.32
CA LEU A 35 -5.94 -7.39 -0.13
C LEU A 35 -4.92 -7.58 -1.25
N VAL A 36 -3.71 -8.00 -0.89
CA VAL A 36 -2.71 -8.41 -1.89
C VAL A 36 -2.96 -9.86 -2.24
N VAL A 37 -3.21 -10.13 -3.51
CA VAL A 37 -3.34 -11.49 -4.02
C VAL A 37 -1.96 -12.01 -4.33
N VAL A 38 -1.60 -13.12 -3.72
CA VAL A 38 -0.28 -13.77 -3.85
C VAL A 38 -0.44 -15.19 -4.39
N ASP A 39 0.64 -15.75 -4.90
CA ASP A 39 0.68 -17.12 -5.40
C ASP A 39 0.43 -18.14 -4.29
N ASP A 40 1.13 -18.01 -3.17
CA ASP A 40 0.95 -18.84 -1.98
C ASP A 40 1.06 -18.00 -0.70
N PRO A 41 -0.06 -17.76 0.04
CA PRO A 41 -0.05 -17.00 1.29
C PRO A 41 0.76 -17.65 2.41
N GLU A 42 0.94 -18.95 2.36
CA GLU A 42 1.63 -19.75 3.38
C GLU A 42 3.14 -19.89 3.11
N ASP A 43 3.60 -19.56 1.90
CA ASP A 43 5.00 -19.73 1.48
C ASP A 43 5.63 -18.40 1.04
N GLN A 44 6.01 -18.27 -0.21
CA GLN A 44 6.81 -17.13 -0.70
C GLN A 44 6.06 -15.83 -0.83
N ARG A 45 4.73 -15.86 -0.93
CA ARG A 45 3.89 -14.66 -1.02
C ARG A 45 4.30 -13.71 -2.15
N ILE A 46 4.50 -14.25 -3.35
CA ILE A 46 4.79 -13.46 -4.56
C ILE A 46 3.52 -12.73 -4.99
N PRO A 47 3.51 -11.39 -5.10
CA PRO A 47 2.31 -10.64 -5.44
C PRO A 47 1.90 -10.86 -6.91
N LEU A 48 0.62 -11.16 -7.11
CA LEU A 48 -0.01 -11.34 -8.43
C LEU A 48 -0.93 -10.19 -8.79
N GLY A 49 -1.57 -9.57 -7.80
CA GLY A 49 -2.51 -8.50 -7.98
C GLY A 49 -2.96 -7.87 -6.67
N ILE A 50 -3.82 -6.87 -6.76
CA ILE A 50 -4.50 -6.24 -5.63
C ILE A 50 -5.99 -6.22 -5.92
N VAL A 51 -6.80 -6.44 -4.89
CA VAL A 51 -8.26 -6.27 -4.89
C VAL A 51 -8.64 -5.30 -3.79
N THR A 52 -9.46 -4.32 -4.11
CA THR A 52 -9.97 -3.33 -3.16
C THR A 52 -11.44 -3.55 -2.85
N ASP A 53 -11.92 -2.96 -1.77
CA ASP A 53 -13.35 -2.91 -1.41
C ASP A 53 -14.18 -2.26 -2.54
N ARG A 54 -13.64 -1.23 -3.20
CA ARG A 54 -14.28 -0.62 -4.37
C ARG A 54 -14.43 -1.61 -5.53
N ASP A 55 -13.44 -2.45 -5.80
CA ASP A 55 -13.53 -3.49 -6.83
C ASP A 55 -14.68 -4.45 -6.55
N ILE A 56 -14.88 -4.84 -5.30
CA ILE A 56 -15.99 -5.71 -4.88
C ILE A 56 -17.34 -5.02 -5.11
N VAL A 57 -17.48 -3.77 -4.71
CA VAL A 57 -18.73 -3.02 -4.90
C VAL A 57 -19.03 -2.82 -6.39
N VAL A 58 -18.08 -2.35 -7.16
CA VAL A 58 -18.29 -1.97 -8.56
C VAL A 58 -18.38 -3.18 -9.49
N ASN A 59 -17.49 -4.15 -9.31
CA ASN A 59 -17.32 -5.26 -10.26
C ASN A 59 -18.02 -6.56 -9.84
N VAL A 60 -18.47 -6.69 -8.62
CA VAL A 60 -19.27 -7.84 -8.15
C VAL A 60 -20.71 -7.44 -7.87
N LEU A 61 -20.95 -6.58 -6.91
CA LEU A 61 -22.32 -6.14 -6.58
C LEU A 61 -22.95 -5.36 -7.72
N GLY A 62 -22.21 -4.42 -8.31
CA GLY A 62 -22.68 -3.59 -9.41
C GLY A 62 -23.00 -4.38 -10.70
N LYS A 63 -22.36 -5.52 -10.91
CA LYS A 63 -22.64 -6.44 -12.03
C LYS A 63 -23.63 -7.54 -11.69
N GLY A 64 -24.12 -7.61 -10.46
CA GLY A 64 -25.01 -8.67 -10.00
C GLY A 64 -24.37 -10.06 -9.92
N LEU A 65 -23.05 -10.14 -9.77
CA LEU A 65 -22.35 -11.40 -9.62
C LEU A 65 -22.52 -11.95 -8.19
N ASP A 66 -22.48 -13.27 -8.05
CA ASP A 66 -22.55 -13.93 -6.75
C ASP A 66 -21.17 -13.87 -6.05
N PRO A 67 -21.06 -13.18 -4.90
CA PRO A 67 -19.79 -13.09 -4.18
C PRO A 67 -19.30 -14.43 -3.61
N SER A 68 -20.21 -15.41 -3.44
CA SER A 68 -19.83 -16.73 -2.95
C SER A 68 -19.21 -17.64 -4.02
N THR A 69 -19.31 -17.28 -5.30
CA THR A 69 -18.78 -18.07 -6.42
C THR A 69 -17.78 -17.29 -7.29
N THR A 70 -17.58 -16.02 -7.00
CA THR A 70 -16.61 -15.16 -7.70
C THR A 70 -15.28 -15.17 -6.96
N SER A 71 -14.19 -15.49 -7.66
CA SER A 71 -12.83 -15.53 -7.10
C SER A 71 -12.12 -14.18 -7.17
N LEU A 72 -11.17 -13.94 -6.27
CA LEU A 72 -10.31 -12.75 -6.33
C LEU A 72 -9.48 -12.69 -7.61
N ALA A 73 -9.05 -13.82 -8.14
CA ALA A 73 -8.29 -13.88 -9.39
C ALA A 73 -9.03 -13.25 -10.58
N SER A 74 -10.37 -13.31 -10.59
CA SER A 74 -11.20 -12.70 -11.64
C SER A 74 -11.34 -11.18 -11.51
N LEU A 75 -11.05 -10.61 -10.34
CA LEU A 75 -11.18 -9.18 -10.03
C LEU A 75 -9.85 -8.45 -9.99
N MET A 76 -8.77 -9.12 -9.64
CA MET A 76 -7.48 -8.48 -9.39
C MET A 76 -6.96 -7.73 -10.61
N HIS A 77 -6.38 -6.56 -10.37
CA HIS A 77 -5.68 -5.80 -11.40
C HIS A 77 -4.31 -6.42 -11.67
N THR A 78 -4.05 -6.74 -12.93
CA THR A 78 -2.80 -7.33 -13.42
C THR A 78 -2.30 -6.61 -14.67
N PRO A 79 -0.97 -6.52 -14.88
CA PRO A 79 0.09 -6.90 -13.95
C PRO A 79 0.10 -6.02 -12.70
N VAL A 80 0.53 -6.59 -11.57
CA VAL A 80 0.66 -5.84 -10.33
C VAL A 80 1.87 -4.91 -10.40
N VAL A 81 1.67 -3.66 -9.97
CA VAL A 81 2.78 -2.70 -9.80
C VAL A 81 3.41 -2.97 -8.44
N ILE A 82 4.70 -3.26 -8.41
CA ILE A 82 5.48 -3.53 -7.19
C ILE A 82 6.60 -2.52 -7.04
N ALA A 83 7.13 -2.40 -5.83
CA ALA A 83 8.36 -1.68 -5.52
C ALA A 83 9.31 -2.56 -4.70
N HIS A 84 10.61 -2.41 -4.89
CA HIS A 84 11.59 -3.13 -4.11
C HIS A 84 11.91 -2.42 -2.79
N GLU A 85 12.19 -3.18 -1.77
CA GLU A 85 12.51 -2.67 -0.42
C GLU A 85 13.66 -1.67 -0.38
N SER A 86 14.58 -1.76 -1.34
CA SER A 86 15.75 -0.88 -1.47
C SER A 86 15.48 0.44 -2.20
N GLU A 87 14.32 0.58 -2.83
CA GLU A 87 13.92 1.82 -3.50
C GLU A 87 13.58 2.91 -2.48
N ASP A 88 13.65 4.16 -2.92
CA ASP A 88 13.24 5.29 -2.09
C ASP A 88 11.82 5.79 -2.42
N THR A 89 11.31 6.66 -1.57
CA THR A 89 9.96 7.21 -1.70
C THR A 89 9.78 8.04 -2.98
N ALA A 90 10.83 8.70 -3.48
CA ALA A 90 10.76 9.48 -4.72
C ALA A 90 10.56 8.59 -5.95
N GLN A 91 11.28 7.46 -6.01
CA GLN A 91 11.11 6.46 -7.07
C GLN A 91 9.71 5.86 -7.04
N LEU A 92 9.18 5.59 -5.84
CA LEU A 92 7.82 5.08 -5.69
C LEU A 92 6.76 6.08 -6.13
N ILE A 93 6.89 7.35 -5.77
CA ILE A 93 5.97 8.42 -6.19
C ILE A 93 5.90 8.49 -7.72
N GLU A 94 7.06 8.47 -8.40
CA GLU A 94 7.10 8.49 -9.86
C GLU A 94 6.43 7.24 -10.47
N ARG A 95 6.63 6.06 -9.88
CA ARG A 95 6.00 4.82 -10.31
C ARG A 95 4.48 4.86 -10.13
N MET A 96 4.00 5.32 -8.97
CA MET A 96 2.57 5.49 -8.71
C MET A 96 1.94 6.47 -9.71
N ARG A 97 2.62 7.57 -10.00
CA ARG A 97 2.18 8.59 -10.95
C ARG A 97 2.07 8.02 -12.37
N THR A 98 3.11 7.31 -12.82
CA THR A 98 3.18 6.74 -14.17
C THR A 98 2.10 5.68 -14.40
N HIS A 99 1.81 4.85 -13.39
CA HIS A 99 0.84 3.75 -13.51
C HIS A 99 -0.57 4.11 -13.02
N GLY A 100 -0.76 5.29 -12.45
CA GLY A 100 -2.05 5.73 -11.92
C GLY A 100 -2.55 4.88 -10.75
N VAL A 101 -1.64 4.35 -9.94
CA VAL A 101 -1.97 3.50 -8.77
C VAL A 101 -1.72 4.23 -7.46
N ARG A 102 -2.52 3.90 -6.44
CA ARG A 102 -2.46 4.51 -5.11
C ARG A 102 -1.94 3.58 -4.02
N ARG A 103 -1.67 2.33 -4.37
CA ARG A 103 -1.17 1.29 -3.48
C ARG A 103 -0.18 0.44 -4.23
N VAL A 104 0.95 0.14 -3.60
CA VAL A 104 2.02 -0.64 -4.22
C VAL A 104 2.58 -1.61 -3.17
N PRO A 105 2.50 -2.93 -3.40
CA PRO A 105 3.19 -3.91 -2.58
C PRO A 105 4.69 -3.68 -2.64
N VAL A 106 5.34 -3.76 -1.49
CA VAL A 106 6.79 -3.71 -1.37
C VAL A 106 7.32 -5.13 -1.22
N VAL A 107 8.29 -5.48 -2.03
CA VAL A 107 8.87 -6.81 -2.06
C VAL A 107 10.35 -6.79 -1.68
N ASN A 108 10.82 -7.90 -1.11
CA ASN A 108 12.23 -8.12 -0.84
C ASN A 108 12.99 -8.58 -2.09
N GLN A 109 14.26 -8.98 -1.92
CA GLN A 109 15.11 -9.45 -3.02
C GLN A 109 14.60 -10.72 -3.69
N ASP A 110 13.86 -11.56 -2.96
CA ASP A 110 13.26 -12.81 -3.48
C ASP A 110 11.91 -12.56 -4.16
N GLY A 111 11.44 -11.31 -4.20
CA GLY A 111 10.14 -10.94 -4.76
C GLY A 111 8.96 -11.18 -3.81
N ALA A 112 9.21 -11.58 -2.57
CA ALA A 112 8.17 -11.81 -1.57
C ALA A 112 7.66 -10.48 -0.98
N VAL A 113 6.35 -10.39 -0.77
CA VAL A 113 5.72 -9.22 -0.13
C VAL A 113 6.20 -9.07 1.31
N ILE A 114 6.75 -7.90 1.64
CA ILE A 114 7.16 -7.53 3.00
C ILE A 114 6.37 -6.37 3.58
N GLY A 115 5.65 -5.65 2.75
CA GLY A 115 4.87 -4.49 3.14
C GLY A 115 4.01 -3.96 2.01
N ILE A 116 3.28 -2.90 2.32
CA ILE A 116 2.54 -2.12 1.35
C ILE A 116 2.78 -0.63 1.59
N MET A 117 2.88 0.12 0.51
CA MET A 117 2.93 1.58 0.53
C MET A 117 1.69 2.15 -0.14
N THR A 118 1.03 3.06 0.54
CA THR A 118 -0.14 3.76 0.00
C THR A 118 0.18 5.24 -0.26
N LEU A 119 -0.66 5.90 -1.06
CA LEU A 119 -0.60 7.35 -1.23
C LEU A 119 -0.73 8.07 0.12
N ASP A 120 -1.60 7.58 1.01
CA ASP A 120 -1.80 8.19 2.33
C ASP A 120 -0.54 8.10 3.20
N ASP A 121 0.20 6.98 3.12
CA ASP A 121 1.49 6.82 3.82
C ASP A 121 2.52 7.83 3.29
N LEU A 122 2.61 8.00 1.97
CA LEU A 122 3.50 8.98 1.36
C LEU A 122 3.14 10.42 1.78
N LEU A 123 1.85 10.75 1.80
CA LEU A 123 1.40 12.07 2.26
C LEU A 123 1.77 12.33 3.72
N ARG A 124 1.63 11.33 4.61
CA ARG A 124 2.05 11.46 6.01
C ARG A 124 3.55 11.68 6.16
N ILE A 125 4.36 10.97 5.38
CA ILE A 125 5.82 11.13 5.36
C ILE A 125 6.18 12.56 4.93
N LEU A 126 5.61 13.05 3.83
CA LEU A 126 5.88 14.39 3.32
C LEU A 126 5.45 15.50 4.30
N VAL A 127 4.29 15.34 4.94
CA VAL A 127 3.83 16.27 5.97
C VAL A 127 4.80 16.31 7.16
N ALA A 128 5.30 15.17 7.59
CA ALA A 128 6.29 15.10 8.67
C ALA A 128 7.61 15.79 8.30
N GLU A 129 8.09 15.59 7.06
CA GLU A 129 9.31 16.26 6.56
C GLU A 129 9.13 17.78 6.49
N VAL A 130 8.01 18.26 5.96
CA VAL A 130 7.69 19.69 5.91
C VAL A 130 7.59 20.28 7.32
N SER A 131 6.94 19.59 8.25
CA SER A 131 6.82 20.03 9.65
C SER A 131 8.18 20.18 10.32
N ALA A 132 9.10 19.22 10.08
CA ALA A 132 10.47 19.29 10.59
C ALA A 132 11.24 20.51 10.06
N LEU A 133 11.02 20.90 8.79
CA LEU A 133 11.63 22.10 8.23
C LEU A 133 11.13 23.40 8.93
N PHE A 134 9.83 23.49 9.24
CA PHE A 134 9.30 24.61 10.00
C PHE A 134 9.91 24.71 11.40
N GLU A 135 10.12 23.59 12.08
CA GLU A 135 10.77 23.58 13.40
C GLU A 135 12.21 24.15 13.35
N ILE A 136 12.94 23.92 12.26
CA ILE A 136 14.29 24.49 12.07
C ILE A 136 14.19 26.03 12.04
N THR A 137 13.23 26.57 11.31
CA THR A 137 13.00 28.02 11.21
C THR A 137 12.69 28.63 12.57
N ASP A 138 11.77 28.02 13.33
CA ASP A 138 11.37 28.51 14.66
C ASP A 138 12.54 28.49 15.66
N LYS A 139 13.31 27.39 15.66
CA LYS A 139 14.49 27.26 16.51
C LYS A 139 15.61 28.25 16.12
N GLY A 140 15.78 28.50 14.83
CA GLY A 140 16.72 29.48 14.32
C GLY A 140 16.39 30.90 14.80
N GLN A 141 15.14 31.32 14.70
CA GLN A 141 14.68 32.63 15.16
C GLN A 141 14.88 32.81 16.68
N LYS A 142 14.53 31.80 17.49
CA LYS A 142 14.73 31.83 18.94
C LYS A 142 16.23 31.94 19.32
N ARG A 143 17.09 31.24 18.61
CA ARG A 143 18.54 31.32 18.79
C ARG A 143 19.10 32.72 18.50
N GLU A 144 18.66 33.33 17.39
CA GLU A 144 19.08 34.69 17.03
C GLU A 144 18.62 35.73 18.05
N GLN A 145 17.39 35.63 18.55
CA GLN A 145 16.88 36.51 19.60
C GLN A 145 17.68 36.39 20.90
N HIS A 146 18.17 35.21 21.23
CA HIS A 146 18.99 34.96 22.42
C HIS A 146 20.41 35.56 22.29
N LEU A 147 20.99 35.49 21.09
CA LEU A 147 22.32 36.00 20.81
C LEU A 147 22.37 37.54 20.70
N ARG A 148 21.23 38.22 20.47
CA ARG A 148 21.12 39.67 20.35
C ARG A 148 20.77 40.39 21.67
N ARG A 149 20.65 39.64 22.77
CA ARG A 149 20.49 40.17 24.14
C ARG A 149 21.84 40.31 24.80
#